data_4e1f21f96bbd803532487c2cd89e8ba2
#
_entry.id   4e1f21f96bbd803532487c2cd89e8ba2
#
_cell.length_a   1.000
_cell.length_b   1.000
_cell.length_c   1.000
_cell.angle_alpha   90.00
_cell.angle_beta   90.00
_cell.angle_gamma   90.00
#
_symmetry.space_group_name_H-M   'P 1'
#
loop_
_entity.id
_entity.type
_entity.pdbx_description
1 polymer ?
#
loop_
_entity_poly.entity_id
_entity_poly.type
_entity_poly.pdbx_seq_one_letter_code
_entity_poly.pdbx_strand_id
1 'polypeptide(L)'
;MMAEKGVWWSLQPFLDDEDAIPLREGSANRKKQIQMTAGTDTAYGLAKQHKVKTAWGTDTLFDPKLATRQGAQLAKLVRWYSPAEVLKMATADNAEMLALSGPRNPYPGKLGVVEQGALADLLLVEGDPIANIKLIEDPEKNFKVIMKDGKIY
;
A
#
# COMPACT_ATOMS: atom_id res chain seq x y z
N MET A 1 -1.47 -20.81 -11.01
CA MET A 1 -2.94 -20.76 -10.77
C MET A 1 -3.43 -19.36 -10.50
N MET A 2 -2.99 -18.58 -9.46
CA MET A 2 -3.48 -17.21 -9.25
C MET A 2 -3.13 -16.27 -10.42
N ALA A 3 -1.86 -16.23 -10.82
CA ALA A 3 -1.41 -15.40 -11.94
C ALA A 3 -2.12 -15.73 -13.26
N GLU A 4 -2.26 -17.01 -13.59
CA GLU A 4 -2.95 -17.49 -14.81
C GLU A 4 -4.43 -17.10 -14.87
N LYS A 5 -5.07 -17.02 -13.69
CA LYS A 5 -6.48 -16.65 -13.57
C LYS A 5 -6.69 -15.16 -13.34
N GLY A 6 -5.64 -14.35 -13.29
CA GLY A 6 -5.71 -12.91 -13.02
C GLY A 6 -6.24 -12.55 -11.64
N VAL A 7 -6.08 -13.45 -10.65
CA VAL A 7 -6.53 -13.22 -9.28
C VAL A 7 -5.62 -12.22 -8.59
N TRP A 8 -6.20 -11.23 -7.94
CA TRP A 8 -5.49 -10.27 -7.12
C TRP A 8 -5.17 -10.83 -5.72
N TRP A 9 -3.99 -10.49 -5.24
CA TRP A 9 -3.57 -10.78 -3.87
C TRP A 9 -3.39 -9.46 -3.10
N SER A 10 -4.34 -9.15 -2.21
CA SER A 10 -4.22 -8.01 -1.30
C SER A 10 -3.33 -8.41 -0.13
N LEU A 11 -2.13 -7.90 -0.10
CA LEU A 11 -1.12 -8.16 0.92
C LEU A 11 -0.93 -6.93 1.80
N GLN A 12 -0.69 -7.17 3.10
CA GLN A 12 -0.36 -6.16 4.09
C GLN A 12 1.09 -6.32 4.53
N PRO A 13 1.83 -5.21 4.74
CA PRO A 13 3.24 -5.25 5.14
C PRO A 13 3.41 -5.46 6.66
N PHE A 14 2.81 -6.51 7.22
CA PHE A 14 2.96 -6.83 8.63
C PHE A 14 4.35 -7.40 8.91
N LEU A 15 5.18 -6.59 9.54
CA LEU A 15 6.54 -6.94 9.95
C LEU A 15 6.65 -6.98 11.48
N ASP A 16 7.69 -7.62 11.96
CA ASP A 16 8.06 -7.59 13.39
C ASP A 16 8.98 -6.40 13.64
N ASP A 17 8.39 -5.20 13.65
CA ASP A 17 9.06 -3.92 13.75
C ASP A 17 8.35 -2.96 14.72
N GLU A 18 8.65 -1.66 14.66
CA GLU A 18 8.09 -0.63 15.54
C GLU A 18 6.57 -0.46 15.43
N ASP A 19 5.96 -0.95 14.34
CA ASP A 19 4.51 -0.89 14.12
C ASP A 19 3.79 -2.18 14.57
N ALA A 20 4.54 -3.19 15.02
CA ALA A 20 3.96 -4.42 15.54
C ALA A 20 3.30 -4.19 16.91
N ILE A 21 2.15 -4.85 17.13
CA ILE A 21 1.50 -4.84 18.45
C ILE A 21 2.46 -5.41 19.50
N PRO A 22 2.78 -4.66 20.57
CA PRO A 22 3.70 -5.16 21.59
C PRO A 22 3.05 -6.28 22.40
N LEU A 23 3.54 -7.49 22.22
CA LEU A 23 3.10 -8.69 22.94
C LEU A 23 4.20 -9.19 23.87
N ARG A 24 3.78 -9.78 25.00
CA ARG A 24 4.71 -10.34 25.99
C ARG A 24 5.59 -11.43 25.37
N GLU A 25 6.92 -11.27 25.48
CA GLU A 25 7.87 -12.26 25.03
C GLU A 25 7.60 -13.66 25.64
N GLY A 26 7.76 -14.71 24.84
CA GLY A 26 7.49 -16.09 25.22
C GLY A 26 6.01 -16.47 25.27
N SER A 27 5.06 -15.53 25.18
CA SER A 27 3.63 -15.83 25.15
C SER A 27 3.23 -16.57 23.87
N ALA A 28 2.13 -17.30 23.91
CA ALA A 28 1.57 -17.99 22.74
C ALA A 28 1.19 -16.99 21.63
N ASN A 29 0.67 -15.82 21.99
CA ASN A 29 0.31 -14.78 21.03
C ASN A 29 1.56 -14.18 20.36
N ARG A 30 2.65 -13.93 21.10
CA ARG A 30 3.91 -13.46 20.52
C ARG A 30 4.51 -14.48 19.55
N LYS A 31 4.46 -15.76 19.87
CA LYS A 31 4.91 -16.83 18.96
C LYS A 31 4.13 -16.85 17.66
N LYS A 32 2.80 -16.68 17.73
CA LYS A 32 1.94 -16.60 16.54
C LYS A 32 2.24 -15.33 15.73
N GLN A 33 2.47 -14.19 16.38
CA GLN A 33 2.83 -12.93 15.71
C GLN A 33 4.14 -13.09 14.93
N ILE A 34 5.19 -13.66 15.55
CA ILE A 34 6.48 -13.90 14.87
C ILE A 34 6.29 -14.83 13.66
N GLN A 35 5.49 -15.89 13.81
CA GLN A 35 5.20 -16.80 12.71
C GLN A 35 4.46 -16.11 11.56
N MET A 36 3.48 -15.25 11.87
CA MET A 36 2.73 -14.49 10.89
C MET A 36 3.62 -13.49 10.14
N THR A 37 4.40 -12.70 10.88
CA THR A 37 5.28 -11.67 10.28
C THR A 37 6.41 -12.29 9.45
N ALA A 38 6.94 -13.43 9.84
CA ALA A 38 7.87 -14.20 9.02
C ALA A 38 7.23 -14.69 7.70
N GLY A 39 5.93 -15.00 7.73
CA GLY A 39 5.17 -15.38 6.52
C GLY A 39 5.01 -14.23 5.51
N THR A 40 5.08 -12.98 5.95
CA THR A 40 4.95 -11.80 5.08
C THR A 40 6.06 -11.76 4.02
N ASP A 41 7.30 -11.96 4.40
CA ASP A 41 8.42 -12.04 3.44
C ASP A 41 8.20 -13.13 2.39
N THR A 42 7.73 -14.28 2.82
CA THR A 42 7.43 -15.41 1.92
C THR A 42 6.31 -15.05 0.95
N ALA A 43 5.24 -14.42 1.44
CA ALA A 43 4.08 -14.06 0.62
C ALA A 43 4.47 -13.05 -0.48
N TYR A 44 5.15 -11.96 -0.13
CA TYR A 44 5.63 -10.99 -1.12
C TYR A 44 6.65 -11.60 -2.10
N GLY A 45 7.55 -12.44 -1.61
CA GLY A 45 8.51 -13.17 -2.46
C GLY A 45 7.81 -14.05 -3.50
N LEU A 46 6.81 -14.83 -3.08
CA LEU A 46 6.00 -15.67 -3.98
C LEU A 46 5.17 -14.84 -4.96
N ALA A 47 4.55 -13.75 -4.50
CA ALA A 47 3.79 -12.86 -5.37
C ALA A 47 4.66 -12.31 -6.51
N LYS A 48 5.87 -11.85 -6.19
CA LYS A 48 6.84 -11.34 -7.16
C LYS A 48 7.36 -12.44 -8.10
N GLN A 49 7.78 -13.59 -7.54
CA GLN A 49 8.30 -14.72 -8.31
C GLN A 49 7.29 -15.22 -9.34
N HIS A 50 6.02 -15.31 -8.96
CA HIS A 50 4.95 -15.82 -9.81
C HIS A 50 4.19 -14.74 -10.56
N LYS A 51 4.61 -13.47 -10.48
CA LYS A 51 3.97 -12.32 -11.13
C LYS A 51 2.46 -12.26 -10.85
N VAL A 52 2.09 -12.52 -9.60
CA VAL A 52 0.71 -12.37 -9.13
C VAL A 52 0.37 -10.90 -9.04
N LYS A 53 -0.79 -10.49 -9.54
CA LYS A 53 -1.29 -9.13 -9.33
C LYS A 53 -1.43 -8.86 -7.83
N THR A 54 -0.75 -7.83 -7.35
CA THR A 54 -0.70 -7.49 -5.92
C THR A 54 -1.28 -6.12 -5.70
N ALA A 55 -2.20 -6.03 -4.75
CA ALA A 55 -2.77 -4.78 -4.27
C ALA A 55 -2.18 -4.44 -2.90
N TRP A 56 -2.04 -3.15 -2.64
CA TRP A 56 -1.60 -2.65 -1.36
C TRP A 56 -2.77 -2.24 -0.47
N GLY A 57 -2.65 -2.57 0.81
CA GLY A 57 -3.53 -2.10 1.88
C GLY A 57 -2.82 -2.24 3.23
N THR A 58 -3.33 -1.59 4.26
CA THR A 58 -2.71 -1.61 5.61
C THR A 58 -3.46 -2.45 6.62
N ASP A 59 -4.77 -2.61 6.47
CA ASP A 59 -5.64 -3.33 7.42
C ASP A 59 -5.52 -2.80 8.88
N THR A 60 -5.38 -1.49 9.05
CA THR A 60 -5.15 -0.83 10.35
C THR A 60 -6.44 -0.39 11.03
N LEU A 61 -7.50 -1.19 10.93
CA LEU A 61 -8.85 -0.82 11.36
C LEU A 61 -8.99 -0.57 12.87
N PHE A 62 -8.16 -1.21 13.69
CA PHE A 62 -8.30 -1.18 15.15
C PHE A 62 -7.17 -0.45 15.88
N ASP A 63 -6.27 0.19 15.13
CA ASP A 63 -5.16 0.96 15.68
C ASP A 63 -5.15 2.40 15.11
N PRO A 64 -5.74 3.37 15.84
CA PRO A 64 -5.80 4.76 15.39
C PRO A 64 -4.43 5.39 15.18
N LYS A 65 -3.44 4.99 16.00
CA LYS A 65 -2.06 5.49 15.87
C LYS A 65 -1.40 4.96 14.61
N LEU A 66 -1.53 3.67 14.33
CA LEU A 66 -0.99 3.07 13.13
C LEU A 66 -1.71 3.57 11.86
N ALA A 67 -3.02 3.87 11.95
CA ALA A 67 -3.79 4.44 10.85
C ALA A 67 -3.26 5.79 10.37
N THR A 68 -2.56 6.57 11.19
CA THR A 68 -1.90 7.81 10.76
C THR A 68 -0.59 7.57 10.00
N ARG A 69 -0.07 6.35 9.97
CA ARG A 69 1.22 5.98 9.37
C ARG A 69 1.09 5.29 8.00
N GLN A 70 0.04 5.60 7.24
CA GLN A 70 -0.23 4.97 5.93
C GLN A 70 0.96 5.06 4.97
N GLY A 71 1.58 6.25 4.87
CA GLY A 71 2.76 6.47 4.04
C GLY A 71 3.96 5.63 4.48
N ALA A 72 4.20 5.52 5.78
CA ALA A 72 5.28 4.70 6.32
C ALA A 72 5.03 3.19 6.05
N GLN A 73 3.78 2.73 6.19
CA GLN A 73 3.40 1.36 5.84
C GLN A 73 3.63 1.07 4.35
N LEU A 74 3.29 2.02 3.47
CA LEU A 74 3.55 1.88 2.04
C LEU A 74 5.05 1.84 1.75
N ALA A 75 5.85 2.69 2.39
CA ALA A 75 7.29 2.75 2.19
C ALA A 75 8.01 1.44 2.58
N LYS A 76 7.47 0.64 3.51
CA LYS A 76 8.04 -0.68 3.85
C LYS A 76 8.11 -1.65 2.68
N LEU A 77 7.26 -1.46 1.66
CA LEU A 77 7.21 -2.35 0.49
C LEU A 77 8.49 -2.33 -0.35
N VAL A 78 9.38 -1.33 -0.17
CA VAL A 78 10.69 -1.32 -0.84
C VAL A 78 11.60 -2.47 -0.40
N ARG A 79 11.21 -3.19 0.65
CA ARG A 79 11.83 -4.46 1.02
C ARG A 79 11.74 -5.50 -0.11
N TRP A 80 10.69 -5.44 -0.93
CA TRP A 80 10.41 -6.44 -1.98
C TRP A 80 10.31 -5.83 -3.39
N TYR A 81 9.95 -4.56 -3.53
CA TYR A 81 9.68 -3.88 -4.79
C TYR A 81 10.50 -2.60 -4.92
N SER A 82 10.75 -2.14 -6.14
CA SER A 82 11.32 -0.82 -6.35
C SER A 82 10.34 0.29 -5.93
N PRO A 83 10.81 1.50 -5.59
CA PRO A 83 9.91 2.61 -5.26
C PRO A 83 8.86 2.89 -6.33
N ALA A 84 9.22 2.79 -7.62
CA ALA A 84 8.29 2.97 -8.72
C ALA A 84 7.17 1.90 -8.73
N GLU A 85 7.51 0.63 -8.48
CA GLU A 85 6.53 -0.45 -8.34
C GLU A 85 5.61 -0.23 -7.14
N VAL A 86 6.17 0.25 -6.00
CA VAL A 86 5.40 0.56 -4.79
C VAL A 86 4.38 1.66 -5.05
N LEU A 87 4.80 2.75 -5.67
CA LEU A 87 3.90 3.86 -6.01
C LEU A 87 2.83 3.43 -7.01
N LYS A 88 3.21 2.66 -8.03
CA LYS A 88 2.27 2.09 -8.99
C LYS A 88 1.23 1.19 -8.31
N MET A 89 1.67 0.33 -7.39
CA MET A 89 0.79 -0.57 -6.63
C MET A 89 -0.26 0.21 -5.82
N ALA A 90 0.16 1.30 -5.16
CA ALA A 90 -0.75 2.14 -4.36
C ALA A 90 -1.69 3.01 -5.20
N THR A 91 -1.43 3.17 -6.48
CA THR A 91 -2.19 4.04 -7.40
C THR A 91 -2.88 3.24 -8.50
N ALA A 92 -2.22 3.03 -9.62
CA ALA A 92 -2.81 2.41 -10.81
C ALA A 92 -3.27 0.96 -10.58
N ASP A 93 -2.47 0.14 -9.86
CA ASP A 93 -2.82 -1.25 -9.64
C ASP A 93 -4.01 -1.39 -8.66
N ASN A 94 -4.02 -0.60 -7.57
CA ASN A 94 -5.18 -0.55 -6.68
C ASN A 94 -6.44 -0.04 -7.40
N ALA A 95 -6.32 0.93 -8.29
CA ALA A 95 -7.45 1.41 -9.09
C ALA A 95 -8.00 0.32 -10.02
N GLU A 96 -7.14 -0.48 -10.66
CA GLU A 96 -7.55 -1.64 -11.46
C GLU A 96 -8.30 -2.68 -10.62
N MET A 97 -7.80 -2.95 -9.41
CA MET A 97 -8.47 -3.88 -8.49
C MET A 97 -9.85 -3.34 -8.06
N LEU A 98 -9.96 -2.07 -7.70
CA LEU A 98 -11.22 -1.44 -7.27
C LEU A 98 -12.26 -1.47 -8.38
N ALA A 99 -11.85 -1.34 -9.64
CA ALA A 99 -12.74 -1.41 -10.81
C ALA A 99 -13.44 -2.77 -10.93
N LEU A 100 -12.91 -3.85 -10.33
CA LEU A 100 -13.55 -5.17 -10.31
C LEU A 100 -14.88 -5.18 -9.52
N SER A 101 -15.14 -4.17 -8.69
CA SER A 101 -16.43 -4.03 -8.01
C SER A 101 -17.59 -3.67 -8.95
N GLY A 102 -17.28 -3.37 -10.22
CA GLY A 102 -18.27 -3.12 -11.28
C GLY A 102 -19.28 -2.04 -10.90
N PRO A 103 -20.59 -2.31 -10.96
CA PRO A 103 -21.62 -1.30 -10.65
C PRO A 103 -21.58 -0.77 -9.21
N ARG A 104 -20.86 -1.44 -8.31
CA ARG A 104 -20.67 -0.99 -6.92
C ARG A 104 -19.42 -0.15 -6.71
N ASN A 105 -18.65 0.10 -7.79
CA ASN A 105 -17.52 1.01 -7.73
C ASN A 105 -18.04 2.44 -7.45
N PRO A 106 -17.64 3.08 -6.34
CA PRO A 106 -18.11 4.42 -6.01
C PRO A 106 -17.45 5.54 -6.84
N TYR A 107 -16.43 5.19 -7.62
CA TYR A 107 -15.66 6.15 -8.40
C TYR A 107 -16.17 6.20 -9.85
N PRO A 108 -16.72 7.33 -10.30
CA PRO A 108 -17.33 7.45 -11.63
C PRO A 108 -16.33 7.62 -12.76
N GLY A 109 -15.04 7.76 -12.44
CA GLY A 109 -13.97 8.04 -13.39
C GLY A 109 -12.75 7.18 -13.20
N LYS A 110 -11.76 7.39 -14.05
CA LYS A 110 -10.47 6.69 -14.01
C LYS A 110 -9.64 7.18 -12.83
N LEU A 111 -9.11 6.25 -12.04
CA LEU A 111 -8.28 6.50 -10.87
C LEU A 111 -6.82 6.09 -11.09
N GLY A 112 -5.95 6.59 -10.20
CA GLY A 112 -4.59 6.11 -10.02
C GLY A 112 -3.61 6.44 -11.14
N VAL A 113 -3.98 7.35 -12.05
CA VAL A 113 -3.15 7.80 -13.17
C VAL A 113 -3.27 9.31 -13.38
N VAL A 114 -2.21 9.90 -13.90
CA VAL A 114 -2.18 11.33 -14.28
C VAL A 114 -2.37 11.41 -15.78
N GLU A 115 -3.62 11.56 -16.22
CA GLU A 115 -3.97 11.71 -17.64
C GLU A 115 -5.25 12.50 -17.81
N GLN A 116 -5.48 13.04 -19.03
CA GLN A 116 -6.70 13.77 -19.35
C GLN A 116 -7.94 12.87 -19.17
N GLY A 117 -8.93 13.37 -18.43
CA GLY A 117 -10.18 12.65 -18.15
C GLY A 117 -10.15 11.73 -16.94
N ALA A 118 -9.00 11.56 -16.28
CA ALA A 118 -8.93 10.91 -14.98
C ALA A 118 -9.46 11.81 -13.86
N LEU A 119 -9.87 11.21 -12.75
CA LEU A 119 -10.21 11.97 -11.54
C LEU A 119 -8.95 12.71 -11.03
N ALA A 120 -9.16 13.98 -10.66
CA ALA A 120 -8.07 14.84 -10.18
C ALA A 120 -7.80 14.59 -8.70
N ASP A 121 -7.33 13.35 -8.40
CA ASP A 121 -6.86 12.89 -7.11
C ASP A 121 -5.34 12.84 -7.16
N LEU A 122 -4.68 13.89 -6.69
CA LEU A 122 -3.25 14.13 -6.92
C LEU A 122 -2.52 14.47 -5.63
N LEU A 123 -1.27 14.03 -5.55
CA LEU A 123 -0.32 14.46 -4.53
C LEU A 123 0.87 15.15 -5.23
N LEU A 124 1.21 16.36 -4.79
CA LEU A 124 2.45 17.02 -5.16
C LEU A 124 3.45 16.86 -4.01
N VAL A 125 4.48 16.07 -4.24
CA VAL A 125 5.51 15.74 -3.25
C VAL A 125 6.75 16.59 -3.53
N GLU A 126 7.33 17.17 -2.47
CA GLU A 126 8.61 17.89 -2.60
C GLU A 126 9.75 16.90 -2.72
N GLY A 127 10.37 16.86 -3.89
CA GLY A 127 11.41 15.91 -4.25
C GLY A 127 10.93 14.76 -5.13
N ASP A 128 11.77 13.76 -5.29
CA ASP A 128 11.49 12.59 -6.13
C ASP A 128 11.23 11.34 -5.28
N PRO A 129 9.97 10.89 -5.12
CA PRO A 129 9.64 9.70 -4.33
C PRO A 129 10.09 8.39 -5.00
N ILE A 130 10.45 8.41 -6.29
CA ILE A 130 11.06 7.25 -6.95
C ILE A 130 12.52 7.10 -6.51
N ALA A 131 13.23 8.20 -6.34
CA ALA A 131 14.60 8.19 -5.81
C ALA A 131 14.61 7.97 -4.28
N ASN A 132 13.61 8.50 -3.57
CA ASN A 132 13.51 8.39 -2.12
C ASN A 132 12.05 8.20 -1.67
N ILE A 133 11.64 6.95 -1.52
CA ILE A 133 10.27 6.60 -1.11
C ILE A 133 9.89 7.14 0.27
N LYS A 134 10.86 7.42 1.16
CA LYS A 134 10.60 7.97 2.49
C LYS A 134 9.94 9.34 2.47
N LEU A 135 9.95 10.04 1.33
CA LEU A 135 9.22 11.30 1.20
C LEU A 135 7.71 11.13 1.40
N ILE A 136 7.15 9.93 1.19
CA ILE A 136 5.72 9.66 1.43
C ILE A 136 5.39 9.31 2.89
N GLU A 137 6.39 9.10 3.75
CA GLU A 137 6.17 8.74 5.16
C GLU A 137 5.65 9.91 6.00
N ASP A 138 6.01 11.13 5.63
CA ASP A 138 5.68 12.36 6.35
C ASP A 138 4.96 13.35 5.41
N PRO A 139 3.65 13.22 5.28
CA PRO A 139 2.85 14.07 4.40
C PRO A 139 2.82 15.54 4.85
N GLU A 140 2.84 15.82 6.15
CA GLU A 140 2.82 17.20 6.65
C GLU A 140 4.07 17.99 6.20
N LYS A 141 5.20 17.32 6.14
CA LYS A 141 6.47 17.93 5.73
C LYS A 141 6.64 17.98 4.22
N ASN A 142 6.29 16.88 3.55
CA ASN A 142 6.74 16.64 2.17
C ASN A 142 5.63 16.83 1.12
N PHE A 143 4.34 16.83 1.50
CA PHE A 143 3.27 17.03 0.53
C PHE A 143 2.93 18.52 0.43
N LYS A 144 3.16 19.09 -0.76
CA LYS A 144 2.85 20.51 -1.04
C LYS A 144 1.41 20.70 -1.48
N VAL A 145 0.83 19.68 -2.10
CA VAL A 145 -0.59 19.68 -2.48
C VAL A 145 -1.17 18.29 -2.26
N ILE A 146 -2.32 18.27 -1.60
CA ILE A 146 -3.22 17.12 -1.54
C ILE A 146 -4.48 17.54 -2.25
N MET A 147 -4.80 16.89 -3.35
CA MET A 147 -5.99 17.18 -4.16
C MET A 147 -6.90 15.97 -4.23
N LYS A 148 -8.21 16.21 -4.03
CA LYS A 148 -9.27 15.21 -4.17
C LYS A 148 -10.39 15.80 -5.02
N ASP A 149 -10.77 15.11 -6.08
CA ASP A 149 -11.82 15.57 -7.03
C ASP A 149 -11.57 17.02 -7.53
N GLY A 150 -10.28 17.38 -7.76
CA GLY A 150 -9.87 18.72 -8.19
C GLY A 150 -9.87 19.79 -7.09
N LYS A 151 -10.24 19.46 -5.85
CA LYS A 151 -10.20 20.37 -4.71
C LYS A 151 -8.91 20.16 -3.92
N ILE A 152 -8.20 21.25 -3.63
CA ILE A 152 -6.97 21.28 -2.81
C ILE A 152 -7.36 21.38 -1.34
N TYR A 153 -6.66 20.64 -0.49
CA TYR A 153 -6.79 20.57 0.96
C TYR A 153 -5.54 21.06 1.65
#